data_0f57fb2a06c55fcbba18748a4e30e9dc
#
_entry.id   0f57fb2a06c55fcbba18748a4e30e9dc
#
_cell.length_a   1.000
_cell.length_b   1.000
_cell.length_c   1.000
_cell.angle_alpha   90.00
_cell.angle_beta   90.00
_cell.angle_gamma   90.00
#
_symmetry.space_group_name_H-M   'P 1'
#
loop_
_entity.id
_entity.type
_entity.pdbx_description
1 polymer ?
#
loop_
_entity_poly.entity_id
_entity_poly.type
_entity_poly.pdbx_seq_one_letter_code
_entity_poly.pdbx_strand_id
1 'polypeptide(L)'
;MSHHLIDLSDHEDCALILTAGGTGPAPRDQTPEATEAVCEKMLPGFGELMRSVSLRQVPTAILSRQTAGIRGNTLIVNLPGRPASIRVCLDAVFPAIPYCLDLIGRPGLQTNPAVCKSFRPGNVAVAAAS
;
A
#
# COMPACT_ATOMS: atom_id res chain seq x y z
N MET A 1 -4.75 12.48 -10.99
CA MET A 1 -4.27 11.58 -9.91
C MET A 1 -2.75 11.65 -9.73
N SER A 2 -1.99 11.52 -10.82
CA SER A 2 -0.51 11.55 -10.70
C SER A 2 0.01 12.83 -10.09
N HIS A 3 -0.51 13.99 -10.50
CA HIS A 3 -0.09 15.27 -9.91
C HIS A 3 -0.35 15.32 -8.41
N HIS A 4 -1.47 14.76 -7.99
CA HIS A 4 -1.85 14.76 -6.58
C HIS A 4 -0.90 13.87 -5.78
N LEU A 5 -0.54 12.70 -6.32
CA LEU A 5 0.41 11.81 -5.68
C LEU A 5 1.79 12.44 -5.55
N ILE A 6 2.25 13.10 -6.62
CA ILE A 6 3.54 13.81 -6.59
C ILE A 6 3.52 14.91 -5.53
N ASP A 7 2.44 15.67 -5.48
CA ASP A 7 2.31 16.77 -4.52
C ASP A 7 2.35 16.26 -3.09
N LEU A 8 1.59 15.20 -2.79
CA LEU A 8 1.57 14.62 -1.45
C LEU A 8 2.94 14.06 -1.04
N SER A 9 3.64 13.45 -1.98
CA SER A 9 4.95 12.87 -1.71
C SER A 9 6.03 13.94 -1.60
N ASP A 10 6.12 14.83 -2.59
CA ASP A 10 7.27 15.73 -2.75
C ASP A 10 7.10 17.04 -1.98
N HIS A 11 5.89 17.57 -1.90
CA HIS A 11 5.63 18.85 -1.25
C HIS A 11 5.08 18.70 0.15
N GLU A 12 4.09 17.81 0.34
CA GLU A 12 3.51 17.58 1.66
C GLU A 12 4.33 16.60 2.49
N ASP A 13 5.32 15.96 1.88
CA ASP A 13 6.23 15.04 2.56
C ASP A 13 5.53 13.91 3.31
N CYS A 14 4.49 13.35 2.71
CA CYS A 14 3.78 12.23 3.31
C CYS A 14 4.64 10.97 3.28
N ALA A 15 4.71 10.27 4.40
CA ALA A 15 5.40 8.98 4.47
C ALA A 15 4.56 7.86 3.85
N LEU A 16 3.25 7.94 4.02
CA LEU A 16 2.30 6.94 3.54
C LEU A 16 1.13 7.63 2.86
N ILE A 17 0.82 7.18 1.65
CA ILE A 17 -0.35 7.65 0.90
C ILE A 17 -1.23 6.44 0.62
N LEU A 18 -2.49 6.53 1.03
CA LEU A 18 -3.49 5.51 0.73
C LEU A 18 -4.47 6.11 -0.27
N THR A 19 -4.67 5.43 -1.39
CA THR A 19 -5.70 5.81 -2.35
C THR A 19 -6.86 4.83 -2.25
N ALA A 20 -8.06 5.27 -2.55
CA ALA A 20 -9.24 4.42 -2.52
C ALA A 20 -10.02 4.56 -3.82
N GLY A 21 -10.33 3.43 -4.44
CA GLY A 21 -11.09 3.40 -5.69
C GLY A 21 -10.24 3.51 -6.95
N GLY A 22 -10.88 3.42 -8.10
CA GLY A 22 -10.22 3.51 -9.40
C GLY A 22 -9.32 2.33 -9.74
N THR A 23 -9.57 1.16 -9.15
CA THR A 23 -8.69 -0.01 -9.27
C THR A 23 -9.27 -1.15 -10.09
N GLY A 24 -10.44 -0.95 -10.71
CA GLY A 24 -11.05 -1.97 -11.56
C GLY A 24 -10.57 -1.93 -13.00
N PRO A 25 -11.23 -2.70 -13.89
CA PRO A 25 -10.84 -2.76 -15.30
C PRO A 25 -11.56 -1.76 -16.20
N ALA A 26 -12.43 -0.90 -15.64
CA ALA A 26 -13.17 0.06 -16.45
C ALA A 26 -12.23 1.14 -17.00
N PRO A 27 -12.57 1.77 -18.15
CA PRO A 27 -11.70 2.80 -18.72
C PRO A 27 -11.39 3.96 -17.78
N ARG A 28 -12.32 4.30 -16.88
CA ARG A 28 -12.10 5.39 -15.92
C ARG A 28 -11.20 4.98 -14.75
N ASP A 29 -10.95 3.68 -14.58
CA ASP A 29 -10.13 3.19 -13.47
C ASP A 29 -8.66 3.36 -13.83
N GLN A 30 -8.01 4.40 -13.29
CA GLN A 30 -6.66 4.80 -13.65
C GLN A 30 -5.71 4.85 -12.46
N THR A 31 -6.17 4.44 -11.27
CA THR A 31 -5.35 4.57 -10.06
C THR A 31 -4.05 3.75 -10.11
N PRO A 32 -4.06 2.47 -10.55
CA PRO A 32 -2.81 1.72 -10.63
C PRO A 32 -1.83 2.34 -11.63
N GLU A 33 -2.33 2.82 -12.77
CA GLU A 33 -1.49 3.48 -13.77
C GLU A 33 -0.86 4.75 -13.24
N ALA A 34 -1.63 5.56 -12.51
CA ALA A 34 -1.12 6.78 -11.93
C ALA A 34 -0.04 6.48 -10.87
N THR A 35 -0.26 5.44 -10.07
CA THR A 35 0.71 5.03 -9.06
C THR A 35 2.00 4.54 -9.71
N GLU A 36 1.87 3.68 -10.72
CA GLU A 36 3.04 3.16 -11.41
C GLU A 36 3.85 4.27 -12.07
N ALA A 37 3.16 5.27 -12.62
CA ALA A 37 3.82 6.37 -13.31
C ALA A 37 4.70 7.22 -12.38
N VAL A 38 4.39 7.28 -11.10
CA VAL A 38 5.11 8.17 -10.17
C VAL A 38 6.05 7.42 -9.23
N CYS A 39 6.03 6.10 -9.23
CA CYS A 39 6.86 5.29 -8.32
C CYS A 39 8.11 4.79 -9.03
N GLU A 40 9.23 4.81 -8.31
CA GLU A 40 10.48 4.23 -8.80
C GLU A 40 10.52 2.72 -8.61
N LYS A 41 9.86 2.22 -7.58
CA LYS A 41 9.82 0.78 -7.27
C LYS A 41 8.38 0.35 -7.03
N MET A 42 8.00 -0.76 -7.63
CA MET A 42 6.68 -1.33 -7.39
C MET A 42 6.80 -2.48 -6.39
N LEU A 43 5.77 -2.63 -5.56
CA LEU A 43 5.69 -3.69 -4.55
C LEU A 43 4.47 -4.56 -4.85
N PRO A 44 4.58 -5.49 -5.81
CA PRO A 44 3.42 -6.27 -6.25
C PRO A 44 2.83 -7.17 -5.17
N GLY A 45 3.60 -7.53 -4.16
CA GLY A 45 3.11 -8.35 -3.06
C GLY A 45 1.91 -7.76 -2.32
N PHE A 46 1.80 -6.43 -2.28
CA PHE A 46 0.64 -5.79 -1.67
C PHE A 46 -0.65 -6.15 -2.42
N GLY A 47 -0.64 -6.00 -3.74
CA GLY A 47 -1.79 -6.34 -4.56
C GLY A 47 -2.11 -7.82 -4.53
N GLU A 48 -1.08 -8.65 -4.57
CA GLU A 48 -1.25 -10.11 -4.49
C GLU A 48 -1.98 -10.52 -3.21
N LEU A 49 -1.54 -10.00 -2.07
CA LEU A 49 -2.17 -10.33 -0.80
C LEU A 49 -3.59 -9.80 -0.71
N MET A 50 -3.80 -8.54 -1.12
CA MET A 50 -5.13 -7.95 -1.08
C MET A 50 -6.12 -8.73 -1.94
N ARG A 51 -5.74 -9.13 -3.15
CA ARG A 51 -6.60 -9.95 -4.01
C ARG A 51 -6.84 -11.32 -3.41
N SER A 52 -5.81 -11.92 -2.83
CA SER A 52 -5.92 -13.24 -2.21
C SER A 52 -6.96 -13.26 -1.08
N VAL A 53 -6.91 -12.29 -0.18
CA VAL A 53 -7.87 -12.25 0.93
C VAL A 53 -9.27 -11.89 0.44
N SER A 54 -9.38 -11.02 -0.55
CA SER A 54 -10.67 -10.60 -1.09
C SER A 54 -11.37 -11.72 -1.86
N LEU A 55 -10.61 -12.60 -2.51
CA LEU A 55 -11.16 -13.74 -3.24
C LEU A 55 -11.92 -14.71 -2.33
N ARG A 56 -11.60 -14.73 -1.04
CA ARG A 56 -12.34 -15.57 -0.09
C ARG A 56 -13.80 -15.13 0.06
N GLN A 57 -14.08 -13.88 -0.29
CA GLN A 57 -15.41 -13.29 -0.11
C GLN A 57 -16.13 -13.06 -1.42
N VAL A 58 -15.43 -12.61 -2.46
CA VAL A 58 -16.04 -12.29 -3.76
C VAL A 58 -15.15 -12.75 -4.91
N PRO A 59 -15.72 -13.54 -5.84
CA PRO A 59 -14.95 -14.03 -7.00
C PRO A 59 -14.45 -12.92 -7.91
N THR A 60 -15.13 -11.78 -7.94
CA THR A 60 -14.74 -10.66 -8.81
C THR A 60 -13.50 -9.93 -8.33
N ALA A 61 -12.96 -10.31 -7.19
CA ALA A 61 -11.69 -9.74 -6.73
C ALA A 61 -10.55 -9.93 -7.73
N ILE A 62 -10.64 -10.93 -8.60
CA ILE A 62 -9.62 -11.12 -9.63
C ILE A 62 -9.57 -9.97 -10.63
N LEU A 63 -10.60 -9.14 -10.69
CA LEU A 63 -10.64 -7.98 -11.57
C LEU A 63 -9.98 -6.75 -10.95
N SER A 64 -9.65 -6.80 -9.68
CA SER A 64 -9.00 -5.69 -8.98
C SER A 64 -7.53 -5.61 -9.36
N ARG A 65 -7.06 -4.40 -9.64
CA ARG A 65 -5.69 -4.16 -10.10
C ARG A 65 -4.88 -3.34 -9.13
N GLN A 66 -5.34 -3.19 -7.89
CA GLN A 66 -4.64 -2.39 -6.90
C GLN A 66 -3.22 -2.91 -6.67
N THR A 67 -2.33 -1.98 -6.41
CA THR A 67 -0.91 -2.27 -6.20
C THR A 67 -0.35 -1.31 -5.16
N ALA A 68 0.95 -1.35 -4.98
CA ALA A 68 1.66 -0.40 -4.13
C ALA A 68 3.02 -0.13 -4.74
N GLY A 69 3.59 1.01 -4.39
CA GLY A 69 4.90 1.38 -4.88
C GLY A 69 5.57 2.41 -3.98
N ILE A 70 6.82 2.67 -4.27
CA ILE A 70 7.62 3.62 -3.52
C ILE A 70 8.05 4.75 -4.44
N ARG A 71 7.74 5.98 -4.00
CA ARG A 71 8.27 7.19 -4.62
C ARG A 71 9.17 7.88 -3.61
N GLY A 72 10.48 7.91 -3.90
CA GLY A 72 11.44 8.46 -2.96
C GLY A 72 11.38 7.71 -1.63
N ASN A 73 10.97 8.39 -0.57
CA ASN A 73 10.75 7.77 0.73
C ASN A 73 9.27 7.80 1.15
N THR A 74 8.38 7.69 0.16
CA THR A 74 6.93 7.62 0.36
C THR A 74 6.43 6.27 -0.12
N LEU A 75 5.65 5.59 0.71
CA LEU A 75 4.93 4.38 0.31
C LEU A 75 3.53 4.76 -0.15
N ILE A 76 3.15 4.33 -1.33
CA ILE A 76 1.81 4.56 -1.89
C ILE A 76 1.12 3.22 -2.01
N VAL A 77 -0.07 3.09 -1.43
CA VAL A 77 -0.85 1.85 -1.47
C VAL A 77 -2.23 2.15 -2.03
N ASN A 78 -2.61 1.41 -3.06
CA ASN A 78 -3.96 1.51 -3.63
C ASN A 78 -4.90 0.59 -2.86
N LEU A 79 -6.09 1.11 -2.56
CA LEU A 79 -7.14 0.33 -1.91
C LEU A 79 -8.37 0.32 -2.82
N PRO A 80 -9.20 -0.74 -2.72
CA PRO A 80 -10.46 -0.77 -3.47
C PRO A 80 -11.43 0.31 -2.98
N GLY A 81 -12.48 0.58 -3.76
CA GLY A 81 -13.40 1.66 -3.45
C GLY A 81 -14.47 1.32 -2.42
N ARG A 82 -14.84 0.05 -2.27
CA ARG A 82 -15.91 -0.34 -1.34
C ARG A 82 -15.41 -0.30 0.10
N PRO A 83 -16.16 0.34 1.03
CA PRO A 83 -15.71 0.43 2.43
C PRO A 83 -15.39 -0.91 3.06
N ALA A 84 -16.24 -1.94 2.86
CA ALA A 84 -15.98 -3.26 3.41
C ALA A 84 -14.70 -3.88 2.86
N SER A 85 -14.43 -3.67 1.58
CA SER A 85 -13.22 -4.19 0.93
C SER A 85 -11.97 -3.44 1.39
N ILE A 86 -12.08 -2.14 1.66
CA ILE A 86 -10.97 -1.36 2.20
C ILE A 86 -10.49 -1.97 3.51
N ARG A 87 -11.41 -2.29 4.40
CA ARG A 87 -11.07 -2.86 5.70
C ARG A 87 -10.35 -4.19 5.55
N VAL A 88 -10.90 -5.09 4.72
CA VAL A 88 -10.30 -6.39 4.49
C VAL A 88 -8.87 -6.26 3.95
N CYS A 89 -8.68 -5.36 3.00
CA CYS A 89 -7.38 -5.15 2.38
C CYS A 89 -6.38 -4.51 3.35
N LEU A 90 -6.80 -3.48 4.08
CA LEU A 90 -5.91 -2.82 5.04
C LEU A 90 -5.50 -3.77 6.16
N ASP A 91 -6.44 -4.55 6.69
CA ASP A 91 -6.12 -5.49 7.75
C ASP A 91 -5.08 -6.51 7.29
N ALA A 92 -5.11 -6.87 6.01
CA ALA A 92 -4.16 -7.84 5.45
C ALA A 92 -2.76 -7.24 5.27
N VAL A 93 -2.65 -6.02 4.75
CA VAL A 93 -1.34 -5.46 4.37
C VAL A 93 -0.71 -4.56 5.41
N PHE A 94 -1.50 -3.95 6.29
CA PHE A 94 -0.97 -2.99 7.25
C PHE A 94 0.10 -3.58 8.18
N PRO A 95 0.04 -4.85 8.57
CA PRO A 95 1.11 -5.42 9.40
C PRO A 95 2.52 -5.27 8.82
N ALA A 96 2.65 -5.17 7.51
CA ALA A 96 3.95 -5.00 6.86
C ALA A 96 4.34 -3.53 6.65
N ILE A 97 3.41 -2.59 6.82
CA ILE A 97 3.66 -1.19 6.49
C ILE A 97 4.70 -0.53 7.38
N PRO A 98 4.66 -0.69 8.72
CA PRO A 98 5.67 -0.04 9.56
C PRO A 98 7.10 -0.44 9.20
N TYR A 99 7.34 -1.72 8.95
CA TYR A 99 8.67 -2.16 8.56
C TYR A 99 9.07 -1.64 7.18
N CYS A 100 8.14 -1.60 6.25
CA CYS A 100 8.40 -1.02 4.93
C CYS A 100 8.83 0.45 5.06
N LEU A 101 8.14 1.21 5.91
CA LEU A 101 8.50 2.61 6.15
C LEU A 101 9.87 2.72 6.79
N ASP A 102 10.22 1.82 7.72
CA ASP A 102 11.57 1.79 8.29
C ASP A 102 12.62 1.66 7.17
N LEU A 103 12.37 0.75 6.24
CA LEU A 103 13.32 0.46 5.18
C LEU A 103 13.54 1.61 4.20
N ILE A 104 12.51 2.44 4.00
CA ILE A 104 12.62 3.56 3.07
C ILE A 104 13.00 4.87 3.76
N GLY A 105 13.41 4.81 5.02
CA GLY A 105 13.90 5.98 5.73
C GLY A 105 12.83 6.77 6.49
N ARG A 106 11.69 6.16 6.78
CA ARG A 106 10.60 6.75 7.56
C ARG A 106 10.30 5.90 8.80
N PRO A 107 11.26 5.72 9.70
CA PRO A 107 11.09 4.80 10.82
C PRO A 107 10.15 5.34 11.89
N GLY A 108 9.71 4.44 12.76
CA GLY A 108 9.05 4.82 13.99
C GLY A 108 7.53 4.73 13.98
N LEU A 109 6.90 4.34 12.87
CA LEU A 109 5.46 4.16 12.88
C LEU A 109 5.10 2.99 13.79
N GLN A 110 4.21 3.24 14.74
CA GLN A 110 3.74 2.24 15.69
C GLN A 110 2.26 2.00 15.49
N THR A 111 1.82 0.76 15.73
CA THR A 111 0.42 0.41 15.67
C THR A 111 -0.07 -0.02 17.04
N ASN A 112 -1.37 0.14 17.28
CA ASN A 112 -2.00 -0.40 18.48
C ASN A 112 -2.20 -1.90 18.26
N PRO A 113 -1.51 -2.77 19.04
CA PRO A 113 -1.61 -4.22 18.83
C PRO A 113 -3.03 -4.79 18.96
N ALA A 114 -3.92 -4.08 19.65
CA ALA A 114 -5.31 -4.50 19.76
C ALA A 114 -6.06 -4.34 18.43
N VAL A 115 -5.57 -3.47 17.55
CA VAL A 115 -6.21 -3.19 16.26
C VAL A 115 -5.41 -3.84 15.12
N CYS A 116 -4.11 -3.64 15.11
CA CYS A 116 -3.23 -4.18 14.09
C CYS A 116 -1.89 -4.54 14.72
N LYS A 117 -1.55 -5.80 14.66
CA LYS A 117 -0.26 -6.27 15.17
C LYS A 117 0.74 -6.22 14.03
N SER A 118 1.53 -5.15 14.00
CA SER A 118 2.56 -5.02 12.98
C SER A 118 3.71 -6.00 13.24
N PHE A 119 4.39 -6.36 12.17
CA PHE A 119 5.54 -7.26 12.24
C PHE A 119 6.81 -6.51 11.83
N ARG A 120 7.80 -6.56 12.69
CA ARG A 120 9.17 -6.16 12.34
C ARG A 120 10.08 -7.35 12.57
N PRO A 121 10.94 -7.70 11.60
CA PRO A 121 11.95 -8.70 11.86
C PRO A 121 12.78 -8.28 13.09
N GLY A 122 13.24 -9.24 13.84
CA GLY A 122 14.00 -8.95 15.04
C GLY A 122 15.35 -8.28 14.74
N ASN A 123 16.26 -8.34 15.70
CA ASN A 123 17.57 -7.66 15.61
C ASN A 123 18.34 -8.02 14.35
N VAL A 124 18.15 -9.22 13.86
CA VAL A 124 18.82 -9.67 12.63
C VAL A 124 18.50 -8.74 11.47
N ALA A 125 17.22 -8.47 11.28
CA ALA A 125 16.79 -7.64 10.17
C ALA A 125 17.25 -6.21 10.33
N VAL A 126 17.24 -5.71 11.54
CA VAL A 126 17.71 -4.36 11.81
C VAL A 126 19.16 -4.21 11.39
N ALA A 127 19.98 -5.16 11.75
CA ALA A 127 21.39 -5.11 11.40
C ALA A 127 21.59 -5.28 9.89
N ALA A 128 20.85 -6.16 9.29
CA ALA A 128 21.00 -6.46 7.88
C ALA A 128 20.47 -5.36 6.99
N ALA A 129 19.52 -4.62 7.47
CA ALA A 129 18.89 -3.56 6.69
C ALA A 129 19.85 -2.43 6.37
N SER A 130 20.92 -2.47 6.94
CA SER A 130 21.94 -1.51 6.65
C SER A 130 22.28 -1.42 5.16
#